data_b15074f15ab336246a4e261bf2ff0d8c
#
_entry.id   b15074f15ab336246a4e261bf2ff0d8c
#
_cell.length_a   1.000
_cell.length_b   1.000
_cell.length_c   1.000
_cell.angle_alpha   90.00
_cell.angle_beta   90.00
_cell.angle_gamma   90.00
#
_symmetry.space_group_name_H-M   'P 1'
#
loop_
_entity.id
_entity.type
_entity.pdbx_description
1 polymer ?
#
loop_
_entity_poly.entity_id
_entity_poly.type
_entity_poly.pdbx_seq_one_letter_code
_entity_poly.pdbx_strand_id
1 'polypeptide(L)'
;MEARRILTIIKYNNKDISADISKYLKSISYTDNLSGEADDLQITLEDKAGLWQSTWMPEKGALLDVMLQQKYWQTLSALPQSLRLGLFEIDEITSSGYPSEVQIKAVSVPDNNTLRGTERSRSWEKAKLQVIANDIASAAGMSLFWDTEENPVLDRAEQTEQSDLSFL
;
A
#
# COMPACT_ATOMS: atom_id res chain seq x y z
N MET A 1 34.22 8.41 -2.53
CA MET A 1 33.06 9.32 -2.31
C MET A 1 31.81 8.47 -2.45
N GLU A 2 30.99 8.34 -1.42
CA GLU A 2 29.75 7.58 -1.52
C GLU A 2 28.67 8.41 -2.23
N ALA A 3 28.02 7.82 -3.22
CA ALA A 3 26.99 8.52 -3.99
C ALA A 3 25.66 8.57 -3.22
N ARG A 4 24.87 9.61 -3.46
CA ARG A 4 23.47 9.67 -3.03
C ARG A 4 22.73 8.49 -3.61
N ARG A 5 21.95 7.81 -2.79
CA ARG A 5 21.15 6.65 -3.26
C ARG A 5 19.85 6.50 -2.48
N ILE A 6 18.88 5.91 -3.16
CA ILE A 6 17.64 5.45 -2.55
C ILE A 6 17.70 3.92 -2.53
N LEU A 7 17.45 3.33 -1.37
CA LEU A 7 17.28 1.90 -1.20
C LEU A 7 15.80 1.61 -1.10
N THR A 8 15.35 0.58 -1.82
CA THR A 8 14.01 0.04 -1.70
C THR A 8 14.06 -1.15 -0.74
N ILE A 9 13.30 -1.08 0.32
CA ILE A 9 13.16 -2.15 1.30
C ILE A 9 11.79 -2.77 1.08
N ILE A 10 11.77 -4.06 0.76
CA ILE A 10 10.54 -4.80 0.42
C ILE A 10 10.48 -6.08 1.23
N LYS A 11 9.35 -6.28 1.91
CA LYS A 11 9.02 -7.58 2.50
C LYS A 11 7.86 -8.20 1.73
N TYR A 12 8.04 -9.43 1.31
CA TYR A 12 7.03 -10.25 0.65
C TYR A 12 6.47 -11.24 1.67
N ASN A 13 5.18 -11.15 1.98
CA ASN A 13 4.53 -11.97 3.03
C ASN A 13 5.37 -12.01 4.33
N ASN A 14 5.77 -10.82 4.82
CA ASN A 14 6.64 -10.61 6.00
C ASN A 14 8.10 -11.08 5.87
N LYS A 15 8.52 -11.65 4.74
CA LYS A 15 9.91 -12.03 4.50
C LYS A 15 10.65 -10.91 3.77
N ASP A 16 11.76 -10.44 4.33
CA ASP A 16 12.61 -9.44 3.68
C ASP A 16 13.28 -10.03 2.43
N ILE A 17 12.99 -9.41 1.28
CA ILE A 17 13.55 -9.77 -0.03
C ILE A 17 14.34 -8.62 -0.65
N SER A 18 14.62 -7.56 0.11
CA SER A 18 15.23 -6.33 -0.38
C SER A 18 16.57 -6.56 -1.09
N ALA A 19 17.43 -7.41 -0.53
CA ALA A 19 18.74 -7.72 -1.09
C ALA A 19 18.64 -8.50 -2.41
N ASP A 20 17.66 -9.38 -2.53
CA ASP A 20 17.46 -10.19 -3.73
C ASP A 20 16.83 -9.35 -4.84
N ILE A 21 15.77 -8.62 -4.54
CA ILE A 21 15.04 -7.80 -5.51
C ILE A 21 15.91 -6.64 -6.04
N SER A 22 16.79 -6.07 -5.21
CA SER A 22 17.62 -4.92 -5.59
C SER A 22 18.53 -5.18 -6.78
N LYS A 23 18.88 -6.43 -7.06
CA LYS A 23 19.72 -6.84 -8.20
C LYS A 23 18.97 -6.78 -9.52
N TYR A 24 17.66 -6.88 -9.49
CA TYR A 24 16.77 -6.96 -10.65
C TYR A 24 15.88 -5.73 -10.80
N LEU A 25 15.82 -4.87 -9.79
CA LEU A 25 14.96 -3.70 -9.76
C LEU A 25 15.38 -2.68 -10.82
N LYS A 26 14.50 -2.43 -11.78
CA LYS A 26 14.65 -1.38 -12.80
C LYS A 26 13.99 -0.08 -12.36
N SER A 27 12.77 -0.17 -11.89
CA SER A 27 12.01 0.98 -11.42
C SER A 27 10.98 0.61 -10.38
N ILE A 28 10.67 1.58 -9.54
CA ILE A 28 9.53 1.56 -8.63
C ILE A 28 8.77 2.86 -8.82
N SER A 29 7.46 2.77 -8.95
CA SER A 29 6.55 3.91 -9.01
C SER A 29 5.50 3.74 -7.92
N TYR A 30 5.25 4.81 -7.20
CA TYR A 30 4.24 4.89 -6.16
C TYR A 30 3.38 6.11 -6.43
N THR A 31 2.06 5.92 -6.40
CA THR A 31 1.08 6.99 -6.52
C THR A 31 0.24 7.00 -5.25
N ASP A 32 0.28 8.12 -4.55
CA ASP A 32 -0.53 8.41 -3.37
C ASP A 32 -1.82 9.08 -3.85
N ASN A 33 -2.94 8.39 -3.76
CA ASN A 33 -4.24 8.87 -4.20
C ASN A 33 -4.96 9.57 -3.04
N LEU A 34 -5.47 10.76 -3.27
CA LEU A 34 -5.93 11.66 -2.22
C LEU A 34 -7.14 11.13 -1.44
N SER A 35 -8.15 10.58 -2.09
CA SER A 35 -9.32 10.00 -1.42
C SER A 35 -10.15 9.15 -2.36
N GLY A 36 -10.83 8.14 -1.80
CA GLY A 36 -11.75 7.27 -2.53
C GLY A 36 -11.09 6.20 -3.40
N GLU A 37 -9.79 6.28 -3.62
CA GLU A 37 -9.01 5.28 -4.36
C GLU A 37 -7.86 4.76 -3.50
N ALA A 38 -7.46 3.51 -3.74
CA ALA A 38 -6.27 2.96 -3.11
C ALA A 38 -5.01 3.50 -3.79
N ASP A 39 -3.93 3.60 -3.03
CA ASP A 39 -2.63 3.94 -3.60
C ASP A 39 -2.12 2.82 -4.50
N ASP A 40 -1.42 3.22 -5.54
CA ASP A 40 -0.84 2.30 -6.52
C ASP A 40 0.66 2.15 -6.33
N LEU A 41 1.12 0.92 -6.36
CA LEU A 41 2.53 0.57 -6.40
C LEU A 41 2.82 -0.24 -7.66
N GLN A 42 3.84 0.16 -8.40
CA GLN A 42 4.32 -0.59 -9.55
C GLN A 42 5.81 -0.84 -9.41
N ILE A 43 6.21 -2.10 -9.53
CA ILE A 43 7.61 -2.55 -9.49
C ILE A 43 7.94 -3.18 -10.83
N THR A 44 9.01 -2.73 -11.48
CA THR A 44 9.52 -3.35 -12.72
C THR A 44 10.86 -3.99 -12.44
N LEU A 45 10.97 -5.26 -12.78
CA LEU A 45 12.14 -6.11 -12.55
C LEU A 45 12.70 -6.60 -13.88
N GLU A 46 14.03 -6.63 -13.99
CA GLU A 46 14.71 -7.29 -15.09
C GLU A 46 14.72 -8.81 -14.86
N ASP A 47 14.36 -9.59 -15.89
CA ASP A 47 14.25 -11.05 -15.79
C ASP A 47 15.08 -11.78 -16.84
N LYS A 48 16.34 -11.38 -17.02
CA LYS A 48 17.26 -12.03 -17.98
C LYS A 48 17.41 -13.53 -17.77
N ALA A 49 17.29 -13.99 -16.52
CA ALA A 49 17.47 -15.38 -16.16
C ALA A 49 16.15 -16.18 -16.13
N GLY A 50 15.00 -15.54 -16.36
CA GLY A 50 13.68 -16.18 -16.26
C GLY A 50 13.26 -16.59 -14.86
N LEU A 51 13.89 -16.02 -13.81
CA LEU A 51 13.63 -16.38 -12.42
C LEU A 51 12.25 -15.89 -11.96
N TRP A 52 11.87 -14.68 -12.35
CA TRP A 52 10.61 -14.04 -11.98
C TRP A 52 9.40 -14.61 -12.72
N GLN A 53 9.63 -15.33 -13.79
CA GLN A 53 8.62 -16.08 -14.54
C GLN A 53 8.60 -17.58 -14.18
N SER A 54 9.42 -18.01 -13.24
CA SER A 54 9.55 -19.41 -12.83
C SER A 54 9.61 -19.56 -11.29
N THR A 55 10.80 -19.78 -10.76
CA THR A 55 11.02 -20.13 -9.35
C THR A 55 10.65 -19.00 -8.37
N TRP A 56 10.78 -17.75 -8.80
CA TRP A 56 10.52 -16.56 -7.99
C TRP A 56 9.25 -15.80 -8.43
N MET A 57 8.40 -16.47 -9.19
CA MET A 57 7.15 -15.86 -9.64
C MET A 57 6.30 -15.48 -8.43
N PRO A 58 5.98 -14.18 -8.25
CA PRO A 58 5.12 -13.76 -7.17
C PRO A 58 3.69 -14.25 -7.38
N GLU A 59 2.92 -14.31 -6.31
CA GLU A 59 1.53 -14.74 -6.34
C GLU A 59 0.60 -13.53 -6.23
N LYS A 60 -0.51 -13.53 -6.95
CA LYS A 60 -1.59 -12.56 -6.75
C LYS A 60 -2.16 -12.71 -5.33
N GLY A 61 -2.50 -11.59 -4.71
CA GLY A 61 -2.97 -11.56 -3.33
C GLY A 61 -1.84 -11.62 -2.29
N ALA A 62 -0.58 -11.78 -2.70
CA ALA A 62 0.54 -11.70 -1.78
C ALA A 62 0.77 -10.26 -1.31
N LEU A 63 1.24 -10.12 -0.06
CA LEU A 63 1.43 -8.82 0.56
C LEU A 63 2.87 -8.31 0.42
N LEU A 64 2.99 -7.03 0.07
CA LEU A 64 4.24 -6.29 -0.01
C LEU A 64 4.23 -5.16 1.02
N ASP A 65 5.13 -5.20 2.04
CA ASP A 65 5.42 -4.05 2.91
C ASP A 65 6.61 -3.30 2.32
N VAL A 66 6.41 -2.05 1.93
CA VAL A 66 7.39 -1.30 1.13
C VAL A 66 7.81 -0.02 1.83
N MET A 67 9.11 0.20 1.86
CA MET A 67 9.73 1.39 2.42
C MET A 67 10.87 1.88 1.52
N LEU A 68 10.96 3.18 1.30
CA LEU A 68 12.09 3.83 0.65
C LEU A 68 13.02 4.42 1.71
N GLN A 69 14.31 4.20 1.57
CA GLN A 69 15.32 4.78 2.45
C GLN A 69 16.34 5.57 1.64
N GLN A 70 16.45 6.87 1.91
CA GLN A 70 17.49 7.70 1.31
C GLN A 70 18.76 7.71 2.16
N LYS A 71 19.91 7.57 1.50
CA LYS A 71 21.24 7.64 2.13
C LYS A 71 22.10 8.69 1.45
N TYR A 72 22.93 9.37 2.26
CA TYR A 72 23.92 10.35 1.79
C TYR A 72 23.32 11.52 1.01
N TRP A 73 22.06 11.92 1.32
CA TRP A 73 21.36 12.94 0.56
C TRP A 73 21.88 14.36 0.81
N GLN A 74 22.04 14.72 2.08
CA GLN A 74 22.56 16.03 2.49
C GLN A 74 24.05 16.01 2.73
N THR A 75 24.53 15.12 3.58
CA THR A 75 25.94 14.91 3.93
C THR A 75 26.20 13.41 4.09
N LEU A 76 27.50 13.02 4.04
CA LEU A 76 27.92 11.62 4.27
C LEU A 76 27.61 11.13 5.70
N SER A 77 27.51 12.06 6.65
CA SER A 77 27.19 11.78 8.05
C SER A 77 25.71 11.93 8.39
N ALA A 78 24.87 12.33 7.43
CA ALA A 78 23.44 12.46 7.67
C ALA A 78 22.81 11.09 7.95
N LEU A 79 21.96 11.03 8.97
CA LEU A 79 21.18 9.83 9.25
C LEU A 79 20.28 9.48 8.05
N PRO A 80 20.14 8.19 7.72
CA PRO A 80 19.22 7.76 6.69
C PRO A 80 17.79 8.21 7.04
N GLN A 81 17.09 8.76 6.06
CA GLN A 81 15.67 9.08 6.20
C GLN A 81 14.87 8.00 5.48
N SER A 82 13.78 7.56 6.10
CA SER A 82 12.94 6.50 5.57
C SER A 82 11.52 7.02 5.35
N LEU A 83 10.94 6.65 4.21
CA LEU A 83 9.55 6.87 3.86
C LEU A 83 8.88 5.50 3.75
N ARG A 84 7.98 5.19 4.67
CA ARG A 84 7.16 3.98 4.59
C ARG A 84 6.03 4.26 3.61
N LEU A 85 5.93 3.47 2.54
CA LEU A 85 4.85 3.58 1.56
C LEU A 85 3.60 2.85 2.03
N GLY A 86 3.75 1.78 2.81
CA GLY A 86 2.63 1.02 3.38
C GLY A 86 2.63 -0.45 2.98
N LEU A 87 1.49 -1.07 3.20
CA LEU A 87 1.21 -2.45 2.85
C LEU A 87 0.39 -2.49 1.56
N PHE A 88 0.80 -3.34 0.60
CA PHE A 88 0.17 -3.49 -0.71
C PHE A 88 -0.16 -4.94 -0.97
N GLU A 89 -1.25 -5.18 -1.67
CA GLU A 89 -1.63 -6.50 -2.18
C GLU A 89 -1.37 -6.57 -3.68
N ILE A 90 -0.69 -7.61 -4.15
CA ILE A 90 -0.39 -7.82 -5.56
C ILE A 90 -1.69 -8.11 -6.32
N ASP A 91 -2.02 -7.23 -7.26
CA ASP A 91 -3.22 -7.35 -8.09
C ASP A 91 -2.90 -7.91 -9.49
N GLU A 92 -1.84 -7.42 -10.11
CA GLU A 92 -1.47 -7.80 -11.48
C GLU A 92 0.02 -8.10 -11.60
N ILE A 93 0.33 -9.17 -12.34
CA ILE A 93 1.71 -9.52 -12.71
C ILE A 93 1.73 -9.72 -14.21
N THR A 94 2.55 -8.93 -14.90
CA THR A 94 2.73 -9.02 -16.35
C THR A 94 4.20 -9.28 -16.68
N SER A 95 4.43 -10.10 -17.70
CA SER A 95 5.76 -10.33 -18.27
C SER A 95 5.79 -9.85 -19.71
N SER A 96 6.88 -9.21 -20.09
CA SER A 96 7.11 -8.73 -21.46
C SER A 96 8.34 -9.39 -22.08
N GLY A 97 8.38 -9.40 -23.41
CA GLY A 97 9.48 -9.96 -24.20
C GLY A 97 10.78 -9.16 -24.09
N TYR A 98 11.57 -9.13 -25.17
CA TYR A 98 12.91 -8.52 -25.16
C TYR A 98 12.92 -7.00 -24.99
N PRO A 99 13.63 -6.44 -23.96
CA PRO A 99 14.29 -7.18 -22.89
C PRO A 99 13.26 -7.84 -21.93
N SER A 100 13.62 -9.02 -21.38
CA SER A 100 12.71 -9.75 -20.47
C SER A 100 12.51 -8.95 -19.18
N GLU A 101 11.28 -8.58 -18.91
CA GLU A 101 10.87 -7.79 -17.75
C GLU A 101 9.63 -8.38 -17.10
N VAL A 102 9.55 -8.27 -15.79
CA VAL A 102 8.34 -8.57 -15.03
C VAL A 102 7.89 -7.30 -14.34
N GLN A 103 6.63 -6.95 -14.52
CA GLN A 103 5.97 -5.85 -13.86
C GLN A 103 4.97 -6.38 -12.86
N ILE A 104 5.10 -5.91 -11.63
CA ILE A 104 4.19 -6.22 -10.52
C ILE A 104 3.43 -4.94 -10.21
N LYS A 105 2.10 -5.00 -10.30
CA LYS A 105 1.23 -3.94 -9.80
C LYS A 105 0.56 -4.40 -8.52
N ALA A 106 0.51 -3.52 -7.56
CA ALA A 106 -0.09 -3.77 -6.26
C ALA A 106 -0.85 -2.53 -5.79
N VAL A 107 -1.90 -2.75 -5.04
CA VAL A 107 -2.76 -1.70 -4.49
C VAL A 107 -2.64 -1.67 -2.98
N SER A 108 -2.68 -0.48 -2.39
CA SER A 108 -2.59 -0.35 -0.94
C SER A 108 -3.74 -1.08 -0.26
N VAL A 109 -3.41 -1.78 0.82
CA VAL A 109 -4.40 -2.42 1.68
C VAL A 109 -4.26 -1.87 3.08
N PRO A 110 -5.36 -1.60 3.79
CA PRO A 110 -5.31 -1.33 5.21
C PRO A 110 -4.63 -2.50 5.93
N ASP A 111 -3.90 -2.23 6.99
CA ASP A 111 -3.26 -3.26 7.83
C ASP A 111 -4.28 -4.33 8.33
N ASN A 112 -5.58 -4.02 8.25
CA ASN A 112 -6.69 -4.93 8.50
C ASN A 112 -7.59 -5.05 7.27
N ASN A 113 -7.64 -6.23 6.67
CA ASN A 113 -8.49 -6.60 5.50
C ASN A 113 -10.02 -6.44 5.72
N THR A 114 -10.45 -6.05 6.93
CA THR A 114 -11.89 -5.93 7.27
C THR A 114 -12.58 -4.75 6.59
N LEU A 115 -11.85 -3.68 6.24
CA LEU A 115 -12.45 -2.50 5.61
C LEU A 115 -12.88 -2.72 4.15
N ARG A 116 -12.16 -3.56 3.40
CA ARG A 116 -12.43 -3.83 1.99
C ARG A 116 -13.22 -5.11 1.74
N GLY A 117 -12.95 -6.14 2.54
CA GLY A 117 -13.43 -7.50 2.26
C GLY A 117 -14.76 -7.87 2.91
N THR A 118 -15.27 -7.05 3.83
CA THR A 118 -16.50 -7.38 4.56
C THR A 118 -17.58 -6.38 4.23
N GLU A 119 -18.61 -6.83 3.51
CA GLU A 119 -19.84 -6.06 3.31
C GLU A 119 -20.63 -6.01 4.61
N ARG A 120 -21.12 -4.84 4.95
CA ARG A 120 -21.88 -4.59 6.17
C ARG A 120 -23.14 -3.78 5.88
N SER A 121 -24.15 -4.00 6.72
CA SER A 121 -25.36 -3.17 6.74
C SER A 121 -25.48 -2.57 8.13
N ARG A 122 -25.35 -1.25 8.21
CA ARG A 122 -25.45 -0.46 9.45
C ARG A 122 -26.20 0.84 9.18
N SER A 123 -26.83 1.39 10.19
CA SER A 123 -27.47 2.69 10.11
C SER A 123 -27.12 3.52 11.35
N TRP A 124 -26.98 4.81 11.13
CA TRP A 124 -26.78 5.81 12.18
C TRP A 124 -27.85 6.89 12.04
N GLU A 125 -28.48 7.26 13.14
CA GLU A 125 -29.47 8.33 13.20
C GLU A 125 -28.95 9.46 14.09
N LYS A 126 -29.08 10.71 13.62
CA LYS A 126 -28.66 11.93 14.33
C LYS A 126 -27.23 11.82 14.88
N ALA A 127 -26.34 11.20 14.12
CA ALA A 127 -24.96 10.97 14.50
C ALA A 127 -24.02 12.01 13.86
N LYS A 128 -22.99 12.39 14.60
CA LYS A 128 -21.90 13.21 14.06
C LYS A 128 -21.06 12.36 13.12
N LEU A 129 -20.53 12.96 12.05
CA LEU A 129 -19.67 12.28 11.09
C LEU A 129 -18.47 11.61 11.76
N GLN A 130 -17.84 12.27 12.72
CA GLN A 130 -16.74 11.71 13.51
C GLN A 130 -17.11 10.42 14.25
N VAL A 131 -18.35 10.33 14.77
CA VAL A 131 -18.84 9.14 15.48
C VAL A 131 -18.95 7.97 14.50
N ILE A 132 -19.51 8.22 13.31
CA ILE A 132 -19.65 7.22 12.25
C ILE A 132 -18.26 6.71 11.83
N ALA A 133 -17.33 7.62 11.55
CA ALA A 133 -15.97 7.28 11.16
C ALA A 133 -15.23 6.51 12.28
N ASN A 134 -15.44 6.88 13.55
CA ASN A 134 -14.83 6.18 14.68
C ASN A 134 -15.40 4.78 14.88
N ASP A 135 -16.70 4.58 14.68
CA ASP A 135 -17.34 3.26 14.74
C ASP A 135 -16.78 2.33 13.68
N ILE A 136 -16.58 2.86 12.46
CA ILE A 136 -15.99 2.11 11.34
C ILE A 136 -14.53 1.77 11.64
N ALA A 137 -13.72 2.74 12.05
CA ALA A 137 -12.31 2.53 12.39
C ALA A 137 -12.16 1.50 13.53
N SER A 138 -12.97 1.64 14.58
CA SER A 138 -12.95 0.72 15.74
C SER A 138 -13.33 -0.70 15.34
N ALA A 139 -14.34 -0.86 14.46
CA ALA A 139 -14.75 -2.17 13.94
C ALA A 139 -13.67 -2.84 13.08
N ALA A 140 -12.76 -2.04 12.52
CA ALA A 140 -11.59 -2.50 11.78
C ALA A 140 -10.33 -2.67 12.66
N GLY A 141 -10.44 -2.40 13.98
CA GLY A 141 -9.29 -2.43 14.90
C GLY A 141 -8.29 -1.30 14.70
N MET A 142 -8.74 -0.21 14.07
CA MET A 142 -7.94 0.98 13.78
C MET A 142 -8.31 2.13 14.71
N SER A 143 -7.42 3.11 14.88
CA SER A 143 -7.70 4.36 15.56
C SER A 143 -7.95 5.46 14.54
N LEU A 144 -9.02 6.24 14.75
CA LEU A 144 -9.35 7.37 13.91
C LEU A 144 -8.44 8.56 14.26
N PHE A 145 -7.79 9.15 13.25
CA PHE A 145 -7.20 10.48 13.34
C PHE A 145 -8.15 11.48 12.68
N TRP A 146 -8.66 12.43 13.47
CA TRP A 146 -9.62 13.45 13.02
C TRP A 146 -8.95 14.80 12.98
N ASP A 147 -8.66 15.32 11.78
CA ASP A 147 -7.92 16.55 11.55
C ASP A 147 -8.78 17.60 10.80
N THR A 148 -9.98 17.85 11.34
CA THR A 148 -10.87 18.91 10.85
C THR A 148 -11.72 19.45 11.98
N GLU A 149 -12.04 20.76 11.92
CA GLU A 149 -13.00 21.38 12.83
C GLU A 149 -14.45 21.05 12.44
N GLU A 150 -14.68 20.66 11.21
CA GLU A 150 -16.01 20.33 10.70
C GLU A 150 -16.44 18.94 11.20
N ASN A 151 -17.60 18.91 11.85
CA ASN A 151 -18.19 17.67 12.36
C ASN A 151 -19.72 17.73 12.27
N PRO A 152 -20.27 17.64 11.04
CA PRO A 152 -21.70 17.76 10.82
C PRO A 152 -22.47 16.64 11.50
N VAL A 153 -23.68 16.94 11.93
CA VAL A 153 -24.65 15.94 12.37
C VAL A 153 -25.46 15.50 11.16
N LEU A 154 -25.44 14.22 10.87
CA LEU A 154 -26.25 13.60 9.82
C LEU A 154 -27.56 13.10 10.42
N ASP A 155 -28.67 13.46 9.82
CA ASP A 155 -29.98 13.00 10.29
C ASP A 155 -30.09 11.48 10.15
N ARG A 156 -29.55 10.92 9.06
CA ARG A 156 -29.47 9.49 8.81
C ARG A 156 -28.29 9.19 7.87
N ALA A 157 -27.53 8.16 8.19
CA ALA A 157 -26.53 7.57 7.31
C ALA A 157 -26.75 6.07 7.28
N GLU A 158 -26.77 5.48 6.09
CA GLU A 158 -27.01 4.05 5.88
C GLU A 158 -25.92 3.44 5.01
N GLN A 159 -25.28 2.42 5.55
CA GLN A 159 -24.41 1.50 4.82
C GLN A 159 -25.25 0.25 4.50
N THR A 160 -25.43 -0.09 3.24
CA THR A 160 -26.26 -1.23 2.82
C THR A 160 -25.45 -2.11 1.88
N GLU A 161 -25.12 -3.32 2.33
CA GLU A 161 -24.41 -4.34 1.54
C GLU A 161 -23.16 -3.79 0.80
N GLN A 162 -22.39 -2.97 1.48
CA GLN A 162 -21.17 -2.38 0.94
C GLN A 162 -20.02 -2.44 1.97
N SER A 163 -18.79 -2.46 1.46
CA SER A 163 -17.62 -2.45 2.32
C SER A 163 -17.49 -1.12 3.06
N ASP A 164 -16.81 -1.14 4.20
CA ASP A 164 -16.57 0.05 5.01
C ASP A 164 -15.83 1.14 4.22
N LEU A 165 -14.88 0.73 3.37
CA LEU A 165 -14.12 1.67 2.53
C LEU A 165 -14.96 2.27 1.40
N SER A 166 -15.93 1.51 0.87
CA SER A 166 -16.83 2.01 -0.19
C SER A 166 -17.90 2.96 0.36
N PHE A 167 -18.20 2.85 1.66
CA PHE A 167 -19.16 3.71 2.33
C PHE A 167 -18.56 5.07 2.73
N LEU A 168 -17.28 5.10 3.13
CA LEU A 168 -16.55 6.33 3.53
C LEU A 168 -16.19 7.20 2.35
#